data_706eddff09d47c90d83ad41d1cebe48e
#
_entry.id   706eddff09d47c90d83ad41d1cebe48e
#
_cell.length_a   1.000
_cell.length_b   1.000
_cell.length_c   1.000
_cell.angle_alpha   90.00
_cell.angle_beta   90.00
_cell.angle_gamma   90.00
#
_symmetry.space_group_name_H-M   'P 1'
#
loop_
_entity.id
_entity.type
_entity.pdbx_description
1 polymer ?
#
loop_
_entity_poly.entity_id
_entity_poly.type
_entity_poly.pdbx_seq_one_letter_code
_entity_poly.pdbx_strand_id
1 'polypeptide(L)'
;MRSLPSLIAFLIVYLIIPPARAQSFYGSGVQEVRVEIPFKDWDYKLDSMKKANGEARILGTAWVNGLRFDSAGIRYKGNSSYFRTRNETYKKLPFNIKLDYKIKSQKMPEGQKTVKLSNAFLDPSFVRDPLAYEIIRQYMPAPLCNFTRYYVNNKYYGLYINTESIDENFLEKHFGTSEGYVIKCDPDNWKRVRSQTGCPKGENASLAYLNDNFGCYDAFYEVDDPGAWKYLLQLIKVLNKNTDKIETVLDVDQTLWMLALNNVLVNLDSYNGSLSHNYYLWVDTTGVCHPLIWDLNMAFGGWRRNFSFEEMKDDEIIQYQPLAEIDNNKRPLIAKLLRNSYYRKIYLAHFKTIVNDYLKSGKYLSRAQDMMREIDPWVKLDSLKLYGYDDFQNSLEKTMHTGPDHVIGIRQLMDKRTQWLLKHPLLNKVQPEISDVKHAPDASDIKITAKIVNATNGWLMYRSDRMFAFTRTRMYDDGTHGDATADDGLYTAKVAAEMAKHYYIAAEGSEGAATLPERASFEYFETKPAAKKKQ
;
A
#
# COMPACT_ATOMS: atom_id res chain seq x y z
N MET A 1 -70.42 -52.10 -11.10
CA MET A 1 -69.53 -51.00 -11.54
C MET A 1 -68.98 -50.32 -10.29
N ARG A 2 -67.78 -50.59 -9.91
CA ARG A 2 -67.10 -49.97 -8.72
C ARG A 2 -66.07 -48.98 -9.28
N SER A 3 -66.23 -47.70 -8.95
CA SER A 3 -65.32 -46.61 -9.31
C SER A 3 -64.13 -46.63 -8.37
N LEU A 4 -62.89 -46.72 -8.94
CA LEU A 4 -61.61 -46.49 -8.22
C LEU A 4 -61.37 -44.97 -8.07
N PRO A 5 -60.92 -44.48 -6.92
CA PRO A 5 -60.47 -43.12 -6.78
C PRO A 5 -59.01 -42.96 -7.28
N SER A 6 -58.75 -41.98 -8.14
CA SER A 6 -57.45 -41.59 -8.61
C SER A 6 -56.66 -40.90 -7.49
N LEU A 7 -55.57 -41.49 -7.07
CA LEU A 7 -54.58 -40.86 -6.14
C LEU A 7 -53.68 -39.92 -6.94
N ILE A 8 -53.82 -38.61 -6.74
CA ILE A 8 -52.90 -37.61 -7.28
C ILE A 8 -51.71 -37.49 -6.31
N ALA A 9 -50.55 -38.03 -6.67
CA ALA A 9 -49.32 -37.87 -5.91
C ALA A 9 -48.72 -36.47 -6.21
N PHE A 10 -48.72 -35.59 -5.22
CA PHE A 10 -47.97 -34.35 -5.27
C PHE A 10 -46.47 -34.62 -5.08
N LEU A 11 -45.68 -34.46 -6.15
CA LEU A 11 -44.24 -34.54 -6.09
C LEU A 11 -43.69 -33.18 -5.57
N ILE A 12 -43.31 -33.10 -4.31
CA ILE A 12 -42.62 -31.94 -3.75
C ILE A 12 -41.15 -32.00 -4.22
N VAL A 13 -40.82 -31.19 -5.22
CA VAL A 13 -39.42 -30.99 -5.64
C VAL A 13 -38.77 -30.04 -4.65
N TYR A 14 -37.98 -30.56 -3.76
CA TYR A 14 -37.06 -29.76 -2.95
C TYR A 14 -35.96 -29.20 -3.88
N LEU A 15 -36.10 -27.93 -4.27
CA LEU A 15 -35.01 -27.16 -4.85
C LEU A 15 -33.95 -26.99 -3.75
N ILE A 16 -32.92 -27.82 -3.77
CA ILE A 16 -31.71 -27.60 -3.00
C ILE A 16 -31.03 -26.39 -3.66
N ILE A 17 -31.33 -25.17 -3.16
CA ILE A 17 -30.57 -23.98 -3.49
C ILE A 17 -29.20 -24.19 -2.81
N PRO A 18 -28.08 -24.34 -3.58
CA PRO A 18 -26.77 -24.43 -2.97
C PRO A 18 -26.57 -23.17 -2.13
N PRO A 19 -25.93 -23.26 -0.94
CA PRO A 19 -25.64 -22.09 -0.16
C PRO A 19 -24.83 -21.14 -1.05
N ALA A 20 -25.33 -19.92 -1.22
CA ALA A 20 -24.62 -18.89 -1.94
C ALA A 20 -23.22 -18.83 -1.33
N ARG A 21 -22.17 -19.14 -2.11
CA ARG A 21 -20.78 -18.94 -1.66
C ARG A 21 -20.73 -17.49 -1.21
N ALA A 22 -20.38 -17.27 0.04
CA ALA A 22 -20.21 -15.93 0.57
C ALA A 22 -19.23 -15.19 -0.36
N GLN A 23 -19.74 -14.14 -1.00
CA GLN A 23 -18.91 -13.33 -1.91
C GLN A 23 -17.77 -12.73 -1.09
N SER A 24 -16.55 -12.81 -1.63
CA SER A 24 -15.39 -12.17 -1.00
C SER A 24 -15.69 -10.71 -0.70
N PHE A 25 -15.37 -10.26 0.51
CA PHE A 25 -15.59 -8.86 0.89
C PHE A 25 -14.75 -7.89 0.05
N TYR A 26 -13.64 -8.36 -0.51
CA TYR A 26 -12.81 -7.63 -1.47
C TYR A 26 -13.00 -8.11 -2.92
N GLY A 27 -14.12 -8.78 -3.21
CA GLY A 27 -14.52 -9.17 -4.55
C GLY A 27 -15.02 -7.98 -5.40
N SER A 28 -15.47 -8.29 -6.61
CA SER A 28 -16.05 -7.30 -7.53
C SER A 28 -17.35 -6.70 -7.00
N GLY A 29 -17.66 -5.50 -7.45
CA GLY A 29 -18.90 -4.80 -7.12
C GLY A 29 -18.86 -4.03 -5.81
N VAL A 30 -19.87 -3.17 -5.63
CA VAL A 30 -20.04 -2.38 -4.40
C VAL A 30 -20.55 -3.26 -3.28
N GLN A 31 -19.77 -3.38 -2.22
CA GLN A 31 -20.07 -4.23 -1.06
C GLN A 31 -21.13 -3.60 -0.15
N GLU A 32 -21.60 -4.34 0.84
CA GLU A 32 -22.59 -3.85 1.80
C GLU A 32 -22.14 -4.10 3.25
N VAL A 33 -22.22 -3.06 4.06
CA VAL A 33 -22.04 -3.14 5.50
C VAL A 33 -23.23 -2.48 6.20
N ARG A 34 -23.82 -3.19 7.15
CA ARG A 34 -24.91 -2.71 8.00
C ARG A 34 -24.49 -2.80 9.45
N VAL A 35 -24.89 -1.82 10.25
CA VAL A 35 -24.77 -1.90 11.70
C VAL A 35 -26.10 -1.55 12.36
N GLU A 36 -26.44 -2.28 13.41
CA GLU A 36 -27.50 -1.91 14.35
C GLU A 36 -26.88 -1.53 15.69
N ILE A 37 -27.15 -0.30 16.11
CA ILE A 37 -26.65 0.28 17.33
C ILE A 37 -27.85 0.55 18.24
N PRO A 38 -27.89 -0.04 19.46
CA PRO A 38 -29.09 -0.02 20.29
C PRO A 38 -29.35 1.31 21.00
N PHE A 39 -28.55 2.34 20.73
CA PHE A 39 -28.64 3.65 21.34
C PHE A 39 -29.24 4.67 20.37
N LYS A 40 -30.25 5.43 20.82
CA LYS A 40 -30.82 6.52 19.99
C LYS A 40 -29.82 7.66 19.77
N ASP A 41 -28.97 7.92 20.75
CA ASP A 41 -27.93 8.95 20.80
C ASP A 41 -26.53 8.42 20.40
N TRP A 42 -26.49 7.37 19.59
CA TRP A 42 -25.26 6.67 19.21
C TRP A 42 -24.18 7.61 18.59
N ASP A 43 -24.61 8.55 17.76
CA ASP A 43 -23.69 9.51 17.12
C ASP A 43 -22.99 10.40 18.18
N TYR A 44 -23.76 10.94 19.13
CA TYR A 44 -23.21 11.72 20.24
C TYR A 44 -22.25 10.90 21.12
N LYS A 45 -22.62 9.65 21.41
CA LYS A 45 -21.74 8.75 22.20
C LYS A 45 -20.42 8.46 21.49
N LEU A 46 -20.46 8.12 20.18
CA LEU A 46 -19.25 7.89 19.40
C LEU A 46 -18.38 9.14 19.31
N ASP A 47 -18.98 10.31 19.12
CA ASP A 47 -18.31 11.60 19.08
C ASP A 47 -17.61 11.92 20.40
N SER A 48 -18.30 11.73 21.52
CA SER A 48 -17.73 11.93 22.86
C SER A 48 -16.57 10.98 23.16
N MET A 49 -16.70 9.70 22.79
CA MET A 49 -15.64 8.69 22.93
C MET A 49 -14.42 9.04 22.07
N LYS A 50 -14.62 9.45 20.82
CA LYS A 50 -13.53 9.84 19.92
C LYS A 50 -12.76 11.05 20.45
N LYS A 51 -13.44 12.02 21.01
CA LYS A 51 -12.81 13.21 21.61
C LYS A 51 -12.07 12.90 22.91
N ALA A 52 -12.53 11.92 23.68
CA ALA A 52 -11.93 11.57 24.98
C ALA A 52 -10.61 10.80 24.81
N ASN A 53 -10.61 9.65 24.12
CA ASN A 53 -9.41 8.82 23.99
C ASN A 53 -9.26 8.11 22.63
N GLY A 54 -10.20 8.30 21.71
CA GLY A 54 -10.13 7.80 20.34
C GLY A 54 -10.37 6.30 20.13
N GLU A 55 -10.12 5.44 21.10
CA GLU A 55 -10.15 3.97 20.95
C GLU A 55 -11.39 3.31 21.50
N ALA A 56 -12.18 4.00 22.34
CA ALA A 56 -13.40 3.47 22.90
C ALA A 56 -14.43 3.12 21.81
N ARG A 57 -15.18 2.04 22.05
CA ARG A 57 -16.15 1.48 21.11
C ARG A 57 -17.48 1.27 21.78
N ILE A 58 -18.58 1.51 21.05
CA ILE A 58 -19.90 1.04 21.44
C ILE A 58 -20.16 -0.33 20.81
N LEU A 59 -20.99 -1.13 21.48
CA LEU A 59 -21.41 -2.44 20.98
C LEU A 59 -22.59 -2.28 20.02
N GLY A 60 -22.57 -3.07 18.97
CA GLY A 60 -23.67 -3.23 18.02
C GLY A 60 -23.59 -4.58 17.35
N THR A 61 -24.58 -4.86 16.50
CA THR A 61 -24.52 -5.99 15.57
C THR A 61 -24.13 -5.47 14.20
N ALA A 62 -23.19 -6.15 13.53
CA ALA A 62 -22.78 -5.80 12.18
C ALA A 62 -23.15 -6.91 11.19
N TRP A 63 -23.45 -6.53 9.96
CA TRP A 63 -23.56 -7.44 8.82
C TRP A 63 -22.65 -6.97 7.71
N VAL A 64 -21.90 -7.89 7.15
CA VAL A 64 -21.01 -7.66 5.99
C VAL A 64 -21.44 -8.63 4.89
N ASN A 65 -21.95 -8.11 3.79
CA ASN A 65 -22.55 -8.91 2.70
C ASN A 65 -23.53 -10.00 3.22
N GLY A 66 -24.35 -9.65 4.20
CA GLY A 66 -25.31 -10.55 4.82
C GLY A 66 -24.76 -11.46 5.92
N LEU A 67 -23.44 -11.56 6.10
CA LEU A 67 -22.86 -12.30 7.23
C LEU A 67 -22.98 -11.50 8.51
N ARG A 68 -23.54 -12.10 9.55
CA ARG A 68 -23.82 -11.47 10.84
C ARG A 68 -22.65 -11.60 11.82
N PHE A 69 -22.38 -10.52 12.55
CA PHE A 69 -21.36 -10.42 13.59
C PHE A 69 -21.98 -9.75 14.83
N ASP A 70 -22.14 -10.54 15.90
CA ASP A 70 -22.73 -10.06 17.14
C ASP A 70 -21.69 -9.38 18.02
N SER A 71 -22.12 -8.39 18.81
CA SER A 71 -21.24 -7.66 19.76
C SER A 71 -19.99 -7.09 19.09
N ALA A 72 -20.12 -6.64 17.85
CA ALA A 72 -19.08 -5.91 17.13
C ALA A 72 -18.83 -4.56 17.80
N GLY A 73 -17.56 -4.12 17.80
CA GLY A 73 -17.15 -2.85 18.39
C GLY A 73 -17.09 -1.75 17.32
N ILE A 74 -17.91 -0.73 17.46
CA ILE A 74 -18.06 0.37 16.51
C ILE A 74 -17.44 1.64 17.08
N ARG A 75 -16.61 2.34 16.31
CA ARG A 75 -16.06 3.66 16.64
C ARG A 75 -15.89 4.56 15.43
N TYR A 76 -15.77 5.86 15.64
CA TYR A 76 -15.22 6.75 14.63
C TYR A 76 -13.71 6.57 14.52
N LYS A 77 -13.17 6.66 13.30
CA LYS A 77 -11.73 6.62 13.03
C LYS A 77 -11.23 7.95 12.43
N GLY A 78 -9.97 7.99 12.06
CA GLY A 78 -9.34 9.10 11.36
C GLY A 78 -9.01 10.28 12.27
N ASN A 79 -8.13 11.14 11.76
CA ASN A 79 -7.73 12.39 12.40
C ASN A 79 -8.30 13.56 11.57
N SER A 80 -7.62 13.99 10.50
CA SER A 80 -8.10 15.08 9.63
C SER A 80 -9.48 14.80 9.05
N SER A 81 -9.72 13.59 8.55
CA SER A 81 -10.99 13.14 7.99
C SER A 81 -12.15 13.12 9.00
N TYR A 82 -11.87 13.08 10.29
CA TYR A 82 -12.87 13.22 11.35
C TYR A 82 -12.98 14.69 11.82
N PHE A 83 -11.88 15.30 12.32
CA PHE A 83 -11.96 16.63 12.97
C PHE A 83 -12.32 17.77 12.00
N ARG A 84 -11.89 17.69 10.73
CA ARG A 84 -12.22 18.69 9.71
C ARG A 84 -13.61 18.49 9.10
N THR A 85 -14.17 17.28 9.20
CA THR A 85 -15.51 16.95 8.68
C THR A 85 -16.59 17.10 9.76
N ARG A 86 -16.23 16.90 11.03
CA ARG A 86 -17.19 16.97 12.15
C ARG A 86 -17.62 18.40 12.42
N ASN A 87 -18.76 18.79 11.85
CA ASN A 87 -19.44 20.07 12.13
C ASN A 87 -20.97 19.87 12.06
N GLU A 88 -21.74 20.93 12.23
CA GLU A 88 -23.20 20.86 12.18
C GLU A 88 -23.74 20.49 10.79
N THR A 89 -23.02 20.85 9.74
CA THR A 89 -23.44 20.66 8.34
C THR A 89 -23.06 19.26 7.84
N TYR A 90 -21.87 18.77 8.17
CA TYR A 90 -21.34 17.50 7.65
C TYR A 90 -21.34 16.42 8.74
N LYS A 91 -22.06 15.32 8.48
CA LYS A 91 -22.19 14.17 9.40
C LYS A 91 -21.60 12.88 8.83
N LYS A 92 -21.02 12.92 7.64
CA LYS A 92 -20.37 11.75 7.02
C LYS A 92 -18.99 11.54 7.63
N LEU A 93 -18.93 10.83 8.75
CA LEU A 93 -17.72 10.55 9.50
C LEU A 93 -17.17 9.17 9.16
N PRO A 94 -15.85 8.94 9.25
CA PRO A 94 -15.25 7.64 8.97
C PRO A 94 -15.42 6.68 10.15
N PHE A 95 -15.63 5.38 9.85
CA PHE A 95 -15.89 4.34 10.85
C PHE A 95 -14.79 3.27 10.87
N ASN A 96 -14.63 2.66 12.06
CA ASN A 96 -13.89 1.43 12.25
C ASN A 96 -14.78 0.46 13.02
N ILE A 97 -15.04 -0.72 12.43
CA ILE A 97 -15.90 -1.76 12.98
C ILE A 97 -15.03 -2.98 13.24
N LYS A 98 -14.84 -3.35 14.51
CA LYS A 98 -14.11 -4.54 14.92
C LYS A 98 -15.08 -5.69 15.13
N LEU A 99 -15.06 -6.66 14.23
CA LEU A 99 -16.01 -7.78 14.18
C LEU A 99 -15.82 -8.76 15.34
N ASP A 100 -14.57 -8.99 15.73
CA ASP A 100 -14.17 -9.87 16.84
C ASP A 100 -14.07 -9.14 18.21
N TYR A 101 -14.74 -8.00 18.37
CA TYR A 101 -14.53 -7.15 19.54
C TYR A 101 -14.81 -7.86 20.87
N LYS A 102 -15.95 -8.52 21.00
CA LYS A 102 -16.30 -9.35 22.16
C LYS A 102 -16.19 -10.85 21.88
N ILE A 103 -16.56 -11.28 20.69
CA ILE A 103 -16.53 -12.69 20.28
C ILE A 103 -15.30 -12.92 19.40
N LYS A 104 -14.21 -13.40 19.99
CA LYS A 104 -12.87 -13.48 19.34
C LYS A 104 -12.79 -14.42 18.15
N SER A 105 -13.69 -15.38 18.02
CA SER A 105 -13.77 -16.30 16.90
C SER A 105 -14.39 -15.69 15.64
N GLN A 106 -15.04 -14.53 15.75
CA GLN A 106 -15.68 -13.87 14.61
C GLN A 106 -14.65 -13.30 13.64
N LYS A 107 -14.73 -13.68 12.39
CA LYS A 107 -13.95 -13.18 11.27
C LYS A 107 -14.69 -13.41 9.97
N MET A 108 -14.35 -12.65 8.94
CA MET A 108 -14.78 -12.90 7.57
C MET A 108 -14.22 -14.24 7.06
N PRO A 109 -14.80 -14.85 6.01
CA PRO A 109 -14.30 -16.09 5.44
C PRO A 109 -12.82 -16.07 5.05
N GLU A 110 -12.32 -14.91 4.60
CA GLU A 110 -10.92 -14.71 4.23
C GLU A 110 -10.04 -14.22 5.41
N GLY A 111 -10.55 -14.25 6.64
CA GLY A 111 -9.79 -13.99 7.85
C GLY A 111 -9.89 -12.57 8.41
N GLN A 112 -10.43 -11.59 7.68
CA GLN A 112 -10.50 -10.20 8.15
C GLN A 112 -11.39 -10.08 9.40
N LYS A 113 -10.91 -9.31 10.37
CA LYS A 113 -11.57 -9.04 11.65
C LYS A 113 -12.06 -7.60 11.79
N THR A 114 -11.72 -6.74 10.83
CA THR A 114 -11.98 -5.30 10.93
C THR A 114 -12.45 -4.74 9.59
N VAL A 115 -13.46 -3.87 9.64
CA VAL A 115 -13.93 -3.06 8.51
C VAL A 115 -13.54 -1.60 8.77
N LYS A 116 -12.84 -0.96 7.82
CA LYS A 116 -12.36 0.42 7.91
C LYS A 116 -13.01 1.27 6.83
N LEU A 117 -14.03 2.03 7.19
CA LEU A 117 -14.81 2.86 6.27
C LEU A 117 -14.31 4.29 6.26
N SER A 118 -13.74 4.74 5.16
CA SER A 118 -13.27 6.10 4.90
C SER A 118 -14.34 6.90 4.16
N ASN A 119 -14.50 8.17 4.53
CA ASN A 119 -15.60 9.04 4.08
C ASN A 119 -15.30 9.84 2.80
N ALA A 120 -14.27 9.48 2.05
CA ALA A 120 -13.79 10.20 0.86
C ALA A 120 -13.41 11.67 1.17
N PHE A 121 -12.81 11.92 2.34
CA PHE A 121 -12.31 13.24 2.72
C PHE A 121 -11.23 13.71 1.73
N LEU A 122 -11.37 14.93 1.19
CA LEU A 122 -10.55 15.49 0.11
C LEU A 122 -10.51 14.65 -1.19
N ASP A 123 -11.51 13.77 -1.38
CA ASP A 123 -11.65 13.01 -2.62
C ASP A 123 -13.08 13.08 -3.20
N PRO A 124 -13.41 14.14 -3.97
CA PRO A 124 -14.71 14.22 -4.65
C PRO A 124 -14.98 13.06 -5.62
N SER A 125 -13.93 12.40 -6.11
CA SER A 125 -14.03 11.27 -7.04
C SER A 125 -14.37 9.94 -6.39
N PHE A 126 -14.08 9.77 -5.11
CA PHE A 126 -14.09 8.50 -4.37
C PHE A 126 -13.08 7.45 -4.87
N VAL A 127 -12.31 7.72 -5.91
CA VAL A 127 -11.48 6.69 -6.56
C VAL A 127 -9.97 6.83 -6.28
N ARG A 128 -9.50 7.88 -5.59
CA ARG A 128 -8.05 8.06 -5.33
C ARG A 128 -7.45 6.90 -4.56
N ASP A 129 -8.06 6.53 -3.45
CA ASP A 129 -7.63 5.41 -2.59
C ASP A 129 -7.71 4.06 -3.33
N PRO A 130 -8.87 3.63 -3.89
CA PRO A 130 -8.98 2.36 -4.60
C PRO A 130 -8.07 2.25 -5.82
N LEU A 131 -7.96 3.32 -6.62
CA LEU A 131 -7.11 3.34 -7.82
C LEU A 131 -5.62 3.27 -7.45
N ALA A 132 -5.19 4.05 -6.46
CA ALA A 132 -3.81 4.05 -6.02
C ALA A 132 -3.40 2.67 -5.47
N TYR A 133 -4.22 2.05 -4.62
CA TYR A 133 -3.96 0.70 -4.14
C TYR A 133 -3.97 -0.34 -5.26
N GLU A 134 -4.86 -0.23 -6.25
CA GLU A 134 -4.87 -1.15 -7.42
C GLU A 134 -3.57 -1.05 -8.21
N ILE A 135 -3.05 0.15 -8.43
CA ILE A 135 -1.76 0.38 -9.09
C ILE A 135 -0.62 -0.20 -8.26
N ILE A 136 -0.55 0.14 -6.98
CA ILE A 136 0.56 -0.23 -6.09
C ILE A 136 0.69 -1.75 -5.94
N ARG A 137 -0.44 -2.47 -5.87
CA ARG A 137 -0.45 -3.95 -5.79
C ARG A 137 0.17 -4.66 -6.98
N GLN A 138 0.52 -3.96 -8.05
CA GLN A 138 1.27 -4.54 -9.17
C GLN A 138 2.79 -4.57 -8.93
N TYR A 139 3.27 -3.88 -7.88
CA TYR A 139 4.70 -3.65 -7.65
C TYR A 139 5.16 -3.98 -6.23
N MET A 140 4.25 -3.99 -5.26
CA MET A 140 4.58 -4.33 -3.87
C MET A 140 3.33 -4.80 -3.11
N PRO A 141 3.50 -5.51 -1.97
CA PRO A 141 2.40 -5.83 -1.07
C PRO A 141 1.66 -4.55 -0.63
N ALA A 142 0.35 -4.50 -0.86
CA ALA A 142 -0.47 -3.36 -0.46
C ALA A 142 -1.92 -3.79 -0.19
N PRO A 143 -2.65 -3.09 0.69
CA PRO A 143 -4.02 -3.38 1.06
C PRO A 143 -4.98 -3.52 -0.12
N LEU A 144 -5.95 -4.42 0.02
CA LEU A 144 -7.14 -4.44 -0.80
C LEU A 144 -8.04 -3.26 -0.44
N CYS A 145 -8.75 -2.73 -1.44
CA CYS A 145 -9.65 -1.60 -1.26
C CYS A 145 -10.90 -1.81 -2.11
N ASN A 146 -12.08 -1.45 -1.58
CA ASN A 146 -13.34 -1.53 -2.29
C ASN A 146 -14.31 -0.41 -1.90
N PHE A 147 -15.41 -0.32 -2.64
CA PHE A 147 -16.52 0.56 -2.33
C PHE A 147 -17.56 -0.17 -1.49
N THR A 148 -18.14 0.52 -0.50
CA THR A 148 -19.05 -0.08 0.46
C THR A 148 -20.25 0.82 0.70
N ARG A 149 -21.46 0.29 0.47
CA ARG A 149 -22.72 0.90 0.93
C ARG A 149 -22.83 0.69 2.43
N TYR A 150 -22.92 1.75 3.17
CA TYR A 150 -23.00 1.69 4.62
C TYR A 150 -24.39 2.06 5.12
N TYR A 151 -24.92 1.25 6.02
CA TYR A 151 -26.23 1.46 6.65
C TYR A 151 -26.08 1.47 8.17
N VAL A 152 -26.74 2.43 8.82
CA VAL A 152 -26.84 2.51 10.28
C VAL A 152 -28.33 2.45 10.66
N ASN A 153 -28.69 1.49 11.50
CA ASN A 153 -30.09 1.28 11.95
C ASN A 153 -31.06 1.28 10.76
N ASN A 154 -30.76 0.49 9.73
CA ASN A 154 -31.53 0.32 8.50
C ASN A 154 -31.67 1.56 7.60
N LYS A 155 -30.98 2.67 7.91
CA LYS A 155 -30.92 3.85 7.04
C LYS A 155 -29.63 3.84 6.23
N TYR A 156 -29.72 4.12 4.91
CA TYR A 156 -28.55 4.33 4.07
C TYR A 156 -27.77 5.54 4.58
N TYR A 157 -26.52 5.32 4.99
CA TYR A 157 -25.65 6.34 5.57
C TYR A 157 -24.68 6.90 4.54
N GLY A 158 -24.54 6.24 3.40
CA GLY A 158 -23.78 6.69 2.24
C GLY A 158 -22.83 5.64 1.67
N LEU A 159 -22.11 6.05 0.64
CA LEU A 159 -21.03 5.29 0.02
C LEU A 159 -19.71 5.58 0.74
N TYR A 160 -19.01 4.54 1.12
CA TYR A 160 -17.71 4.58 1.80
C TYR A 160 -16.67 3.81 1.01
N ILE A 161 -15.40 4.11 1.30
CA ILE A 161 -14.27 3.35 0.83
C ILE A 161 -13.80 2.47 2.00
N ASN A 162 -13.69 1.16 1.77
CA ASN A 162 -13.16 0.23 2.76
C ASN A 162 -11.78 -0.23 2.35
N THR A 163 -10.81 -0.12 3.28
CA THR A 163 -9.42 -0.48 3.08
C THR A 163 -9.03 -1.61 4.01
N GLU A 164 -8.37 -2.65 3.48
CA GLU A 164 -7.86 -3.81 4.24
C GLU A 164 -6.89 -3.34 5.33
N SER A 165 -6.95 -3.97 6.50
CA SER A 165 -6.00 -3.71 7.57
C SER A 165 -4.65 -4.32 7.26
N ILE A 166 -3.56 -3.63 7.60
CA ILE A 166 -2.23 -4.25 7.71
C ILE A 166 -2.20 -4.91 9.09
N ASP A 167 -2.51 -6.20 9.12
CA ASP A 167 -2.61 -7.02 10.31
C ASP A 167 -2.06 -8.43 10.04
N GLU A 168 -2.18 -9.35 10.99
CA GLU A 168 -1.73 -10.73 10.87
C GLU A 168 -2.22 -11.41 9.57
N ASN A 169 -3.48 -11.18 9.20
CA ASN A 169 -4.06 -11.77 7.99
C ASN A 169 -3.42 -11.22 6.70
N PHE A 170 -3.10 -9.93 6.67
CA PHE A 170 -2.37 -9.29 5.57
C PHE A 170 -0.95 -9.86 5.46
N LEU A 171 -0.24 -9.99 6.58
CA LEU A 171 1.12 -10.52 6.60
C LEU A 171 1.16 -11.97 6.14
N GLU A 172 0.29 -12.83 6.66
CA GLU A 172 0.17 -14.23 6.25
C GLU A 172 -0.08 -14.37 4.74
N LYS A 173 -0.96 -13.56 4.19
CA LYS A 173 -1.30 -13.55 2.77
C LYS A 173 -0.10 -13.16 1.90
N HIS A 174 0.64 -12.12 2.26
CA HIS A 174 1.70 -11.56 1.43
C HIS A 174 3.07 -12.17 1.68
N PHE A 175 3.39 -12.50 2.93
CA PHE A 175 4.72 -12.98 3.32
C PHE A 175 4.73 -14.45 3.76
N GLY A 176 3.56 -15.07 3.98
CA GLY A 176 3.42 -16.47 4.40
C GLY A 176 3.65 -16.69 5.90
N THR A 177 3.70 -15.62 6.65
CA THR A 177 3.83 -15.62 8.10
C THR A 177 3.25 -14.33 8.68
N SER A 178 2.76 -14.41 9.90
CA SER A 178 2.39 -13.24 10.70
C SER A 178 3.38 -12.97 11.84
N GLU A 179 4.47 -13.75 11.91
CA GLU A 179 5.53 -13.54 12.90
C GLU A 179 6.30 -12.26 12.64
N GLY A 180 6.86 -11.68 13.70
CA GLY A 180 7.62 -10.43 13.65
C GLY A 180 6.87 -9.27 14.30
N TYR A 181 7.21 -8.05 13.93
CA TYR A 181 6.65 -6.85 14.55
C TYR A 181 6.08 -5.90 13.50
N VAL A 182 4.97 -5.26 13.81
CA VAL A 182 4.39 -4.18 13.00
C VAL A 182 4.61 -2.85 13.70
N ILE A 183 5.15 -1.89 12.97
CA ILE A 183 5.39 -0.53 13.44
C ILE A 183 4.59 0.40 12.52
N LYS A 184 3.63 1.12 13.09
CA LYS A 184 2.89 2.15 12.35
C LYS A 184 3.67 3.46 12.40
N CYS A 185 3.99 3.98 11.25
CA CYS A 185 4.76 5.20 11.07
C CYS A 185 3.80 6.36 10.75
N ASP A 186 2.97 6.69 11.74
CA ASP A 186 1.93 7.72 11.65
C ASP A 186 1.61 8.24 13.05
N PRO A 187 1.95 9.50 13.39
CA PRO A 187 1.71 10.05 14.72
C PRO A 187 0.22 10.17 15.02
N ASP A 188 -0.28 9.38 15.95
CA ASP A 188 -1.69 9.45 16.35
C ASP A 188 -2.02 10.72 17.16
N ASN A 189 -1.04 11.32 17.82
CA ASN A 189 -1.24 12.48 18.68
C ASN A 189 -0.28 13.62 18.38
N TRP A 190 -0.63 14.46 17.42
CA TRP A 190 0.13 15.64 17.02
C TRP A 190 0.40 16.66 18.15
N LYS A 191 -0.43 16.69 19.19
CA LYS A 191 -0.17 17.51 20.39
C LYS A 191 1.03 16.96 21.17
N ARG A 192 1.13 15.63 21.29
CA ARG A 192 2.26 14.97 21.95
C ARG A 192 3.56 15.21 21.20
N VAL A 193 3.56 15.11 19.87
CA VAL A 193 4.71 15.45 19.02
C VAL A 193 5.22 16.86 19.30
N ARG A 194 4.30 17.82 19.48
CA ARG A 194 4.66 19.23 19.70
C ARG A 194 5.08 19.55 21.14
N SER A 195 4.68 18.73 22.11
CA SER A 195 4.91 18.95 23.55
C SER A 195 6.04 18.12 24.12
N GLN A 196 6.72 17.29 23.31
CA GLN A 196 7.81 16.43 23.78
C GLN A 196 8.99 17.27 24.28
N THR A 197 9.33 17.11 25.58
CA THR A 197 10.41 17.83 26.24
C THR A 197 11.59 16.90 26.52
N GLY A 198 12.81 17.46 26.56
CA GLY A 198 14.03 16.68 26.84
C GLY A 198 14.54 15.84 25.67
N CYS A 199 13.91 15.92 24.51
CA CYS A 199 14.33 15.24 23.29
C CYS A 199 14.73 16.23 22.19
N PRO A 200 15.67 15.86 21.29
CA PRO A 200 15.92 16.63 20.09
C PRO A 200 14.65 16.78 19.25
N LYS A 201 14.53 17.89 18.55
CA LYS A 201 13.37 18.13 17.68
C LYS A 201 13.36 17.10 16.53
N GLY A 202 12.31 16.28 16.45
CA GLY A 202 12.11 15.30 15.39
C GLY A 202 11.27 15.85 14.23
N GLU A 203 11.28 15.11 13.13
CA GLU A 203 10.52 15.42 11.90
C GLU A 203 9.53 14.28 11.62
N ASN A 204 8.51 14.15 12.48
CA ASN A 204 7.49 13.10 12.37
C ASN A 204 8.11 11.68 12.24
N ALA A 205 7.50 10.77 11.48
CA ALA A 205 7.99 9.41 11.27
C ALA A 205 9.06 9.33 10.15
N SER A 206 10.00 10.28 10.12
CA SER A 206 10.97 10.42 9.02
C SER A 206 12.15 9.45 9.08
N LEU A 207 12.31 8.65 10.14
CA LEU A 207 13.47 7.81 10.43
C LEU A 207 14.78 8.60 10.60
N ALA A 208 14.70 9.90 10.88
CA ALA A 208 15.88 10.70 11.22
C ALA A 208 16.40 10.30 12.61
N TYR A 209 17.73 10.25 12.76
CA TYR A 209 18.35 9.93 14.04
C TYR A 209 18.27 11.12 15.01
N LEU A 210 17.64 10.93 16.14
CA LEU A 210 17.58 11.91 17.24
C LEU A 210 18.62 11.59 18.31
N ASN A 211 18.51 10.43 18.93
CA ASN A 211 19.41 9.89 19.95
C ASN A 211 19.13 8.39 20.16
N ASP A 212 19.72 7.77 21.18
CA ASP A 212 19.55 6.34 21.49
C ASP A 212 18.38 6.04 22.43
N ASN A 213 17.63 7.05 22.84
CA ASN A 213 16.46 6.89 23.71
C ASN A 213 15.20 6.73 22.86
N PHE A 214 14.60 5.52 22.86
CA PHE A 214 13.35 5.26 22.12
C PHE A 214 12.19 6.16 22.57
N GLY A 215 12.18 6.62 23.84
CA GLY A 215 11.18 7.57 24.32
C GLY A 215 11.12 8.89 23.54
N CYS A 216 12.18 9.24 22.79
CA CYS A 216 12.17 10.40 21.91
C CYS A 216 11.49 10.13 20.55
N TYR A 217 11.13 8.89 20.27
CA TYR A 217 10.48 8.48 19.03
C TYR A 217 9.02 8.05 19.22
N ASP A 218 8.60 7.76 20.45
CA ASP A 218 7.29 7.20 20.76
C ASP A 218 6.10 8.12 20.42
N ALA A 219 6.35 9.39 20.13
CA ALA A 219 5.35 10.31 19.62
C ALA A 219 5.14 10.20 18.10
N PHE A 220 6.09 9.59 17.38
CA PHE A 220 6.09 9.49 15.91
C PHE A 220 5.72 8.10 15.40
N TYR A 221 5.91 7.08 16.23
CA TYR A 221 5.69 5.68 15.86
C TYR A 221 4.79 4.99 16.87
N GLU A 222 3.91 4.14 16.38
CA GLU A 222 3.03 3.31 17.19
C GLU A 222 3.49 1.86 17.08
N VAL A 223 3.74 1.21 18.20
CA VAL A 223 4.14 -0.20 18.28
C VAL A 223 3.20 -0.94 19.21
N ASP A 224 2.68 -2.09 18.77
CA ASP A 224 1.82 -2.93 19.60
C ASP A 224 2.66 -3.77 20.59
N ASP A 225 3.89 -4.14 20.20
CA ASP A 225 4.85 -4.88 21.03
C ASP A 225 6.10 -4.05 21.27
N PRO A 226 6.46 -3.80 22.56
CA PRO A 226 7.67 -3.04 22.90
C PRO A 226 8.97 -3.62 22.33
N GLY A 227 9.01 -4.93 21.98
CA GLY A 227 10.14 -5.57 21.32
C GLY A 227 10.51 -4.97 19.96
N ALA A 228 9.56 -4.29 19.31
CA ALA A 228 9.78 -3.62 18.03
C ALA A 228 10.78 -2.44 18.12
N TRP A 229 10.86 -1.77 19.28
CA TRP A 229 11.69 -0.57 19.45
C TRP A 229 13.17 -0.79 19.14
N LYS A 230 13.72 -1.94 19.50
CA LYS A 230 15.13 -2.24 19.22
C LYS A 230 15.44 -2.26 17.74
N TYR A 231 14.54 -2.81 16.91
CA TYR A 231 14.70 -2.90 15.47
C TYR A 231 14.51 -1.55 14.80
N LEU A 232 13.52 -0.76 15.24
CA LEU A 232 13.33 0.60 14.75
C LEU A 232 14.56 1.46 15.02
N LEU A 233 15.11 1.44 16.23
CA LEU A 233 16.34 2.17 16.56
C LEU A 233 17.54 1.66 15.78
N GLN A 234 17.65 0.36 15.57
CA GLN A 234 18.70 -0.22 14.73
C GLN A 234 18.61 0.27 13.29
N LEU A 235 17.41 0.22 12.69
CA LEU A 235 17.16 0.77 11.35
C LEU A 235 17.56 2.25 11.30
N ILE A 236 17.07 3.07 12.22
CA ILE A 236 17.38 4.51 12.28
C ILE A 236 18.89 4.75 12.39
N LYS A 237 19.60 4.00 13.25
CA LYS A 237 21.06 4.13 13.40
C LYS A 237 21.80 3.76 12.13
N VAL A 238 21.49 2.61 11.54
CA VAL A 238 22.16 2.13 10.31
C VAL A 238 21.89 3.09 9.17
N LEU A 239 20.65 3.50 8.95
CA LEU A 239 20.26 4.43 7.88
C LEU A 239 20.99 5.77 7.98
N ASN A 240 21.19 6.31 9.18
CA ASN A 240 21.77 7.64 9.34
C ASN A 240 23.30 7.64 9.51
N LYS A 241 23.89 6.57 10.08
CA LYS A 241 25.30 6.52 10.49
C LYS A 241 26.15 5.49 9.73
N ASN A 242 25.53 4.40 9.21
CA ASN A 242 26.22 3.28 8.57
C ASN A 242 25.47 2.79 7.33
N THR A 243 25.10 3.68 6.43
CA THR A 243 24.24 3.41 5.27
C THR A 243 24.77 2.28 4.37
N ASP A 244 26.05 2.00 4.36
CA ASP A 244 26.66 0.87 3.63
C ASP A 244 26.15 -0.51 4.11
N LYS A 245 25.62 -0.58 5.34
CA LYS A 245 25.02 -1.80 5.91
C LYS A 245 23.50 -1.81 5.84
N ILE A 246 22.88 -0.92 5.08
CA ILE A 246 21.44 -0.72 5.10
C ILE A 246 20.66 -1.98 4.70
N GLU A 247 21.15 -2.79 3.77
CA GLU A 247 20.53 -4.05 3.33
C GLU A 247 20.43 -5.10 4.45
N THR A 248 21.16 -4.93 5.56
CA THR A 248 21.07 -5.85 6.72
C THR A 248 19.89 -5.56 7.66
N VAL A 249 19.22 -4.43 7.49
CA VAL A 249 18.13 -3.96 8.38
C VAL A 249 16.90 -3.45 7.63
N LEU A 250 16.97 -3.32 6.31
CA LEU A 250 15.91 -2.75 5.48
C LEU A 250 15.82 -3.51 4.15
N ASP A 251 14.62 -3.87 3.75
CA ASP A 251 14.32 -4.24 2.37
C ASP A 251 14.41 -2.98 1.49
N VAL A 252 15.61 -2.79 0.93
CA VAL A 252 15.91 -1.58 0.15
C VAL A 252 15.09 -1.54 -1.13
N ASP A 253 14.94 -2.66 -1.84
CA ASP A 253 14.22 -2.67 -3.11
C ASP A 253 12.73 -2.35 -2.92
N GLN A 254 12.07 -2.95 -1.93
CA GLN A 254 10.68 -2.61 -1.59
C GLN A 254 10.56 -1.14 -1.14
N THR A 255 11.59 -0.59 -0.48
CA THR A 255 11.65 0.83 -0.13
C THR A 255 11.70 1.72 -1.37
N LEU A 256 12.52 1.36 -2.37
CA LEU A 256 12.64 2.11 -3.62
C LEU A 256 11.32 2.09 -4.41
N TRP A 257 10.59 0.97 -4.43
CA TRP A 257 9.23 0.91 -4.98
C TRP A 257 8.29 1.85 -4.24
N MET A 258 8.24 1.82 -2.90
CA MET A 258 7.39 2.73 -2.10
C MET A 258 7.67 4.20 -2.45
N LEU A 259 8.94 4.59 -2.49
CA LEU A 259 9.33 5.98 -2.80
C LEU A 259 8.95 6.36 -4.24
N ALA A 260 9.17 5.47 -5.22
CA ALA A 260 8.84 5.71 -6.62
C ALA A 260 7.32 5.84 -6.83
N LEU A 261 6.53 4.95 -6.24
CA LEU A 261 5.06 4.95 -6.33
C LEU A 261 4.48 6.24 -5.73
N ASN A 262 4.93 6.63 -4.54
CA ASN A 262 4.49 7.90 -3.92
C ASN A 262 4.86 9.12 -4.79
N ASN A 263 6.04 9.11 -5.43
CA ASN A 263 6.45 10.22 -6.29
C ASN A 263 5.66 10.23 -7.61
N VAL A 264 5.58 9.09 -8.31
CA VAL A 264 4.86 9.00 -9.61
C VAL A 264 3.42 9.42 -9.46
N LEU A 265 2.73 8.94 -8.42
CA LEU A 265 1.32 9.24 -8.13
C LEU A 265 1.13 10.59 -7.41
N VAL A 266 2.18 11.36 -7.20
CA VAL A 266 2.16 12.63 -6.46
C VAL A 266 1.38 12.48 -5.14
N ASN A 267 1.74 11.46 -4.37
CA ASN A 267 1.22 11.26 -3.02
C ASN A 267 2.12 11.99 -2.00
N LEU A 268 1.84 13.26 -1.76
CA LEU A 268 2.60 14.08 -0.82
C LEU A 268 2.08 14.00 0.61
N ASP A 269 1.00 13.27 0.85
CA ASP A 269 0.54 12.89 2.20
C ASP A 269 1.14 11.55 2.63
N SER A 270 2.45 11.39 2.41
CA SER A 270 3.22 10.17 2.63
C SER A 270 4.61 10.47 3.19
N TYR A 271 5.50 9.46 3.19
CA TYR A 271 6.91 9.67 3.51
C TYR A 271 7.57 10.76 2.64
N ASN A 272 7.16 10.84 1.36
CA ASN A 272 7.73 11.78 0.39
C ASN A 272 7.36 13.24 0.64
N GLY A 273 6.34 13.51 1.45
CA GLY A 273 5.87 14.86 1.70
C GLY A 273 6.27 15.43 3.06
N SER A 274 5.67 16.57 3.39
CA SER A 274 6.03 17.37 4.59
C SER A 274 5.78 16.63 5.91
N LEU A 275 4.82 15.71 5.95
CA LEU A 275 4.40 15.01 7.17
C LEU A 275 5.19 13.72 7.45
N SER A 276 5.87 13.13 6.45
CA SER A 276 6.66 11.88 6.57
C SER A 276 5.94 10.78 7.33
N HIS A 277 4.74 10.44 6.93
CA HIS A 277 3.87 9.50 7.61
C HIS A 277 3.17 8.56 6.61
N ASN A 278 2.07 7.92 7.04
CA ASN A 278 1.23 7.07 6.19
C ASN A 278 2.01 5.88 5.57
N TYR A 279 2.78 5.19 6.40
CA TYR A 279 3.38 3.90 6.05
C TYR A 279 3.52 3.03 7.30
N TYR A 280 3.79 1.75 7.09
CA TYR A 280 4.14 0.81 8.13
C TYR A 280 5.52 0.21 7.84
N LEU A 281 6.15 -0.31 8.88
CA LEU A 281 7.29 -1.21 8.77
C LEU A 281 6.88 -2.54 9.40
N TRP A 282 6.94 -3.62 8.62
CA TRP A 282 6.92 -4.96 9.17
C TRP A 282 8.37 -5.42 9.35
N VAL A 283 8.70 -5.86 10.55
CA VAL A 283 10.02 -6.39 10.90
C VAL A 283 9.92 -7.90 10.88
N ASP A 284 10.63 -8.56 9.99
CA ASP A 284 10.64 -10.01 9.88
C ASP A 284 11.41 -10.69 11.02
N THR A 285 11.42 -12.01 11.05
CA THR A 285 12.09 -12.80 12.09
C THR A 285 13.62 -12.68 12.09
N THR A 286 14.21 -12.13 11.03
CA THR A 286 15.65 -11.84 10.94
C THR A 286 16.00 -10.43 11.40
N GLY A 287 14.99 -9.58 11.59
CA GLY A 287 15.15 -8.18 12.01
C GLY A 287 15.23 -7.19 10.85
N VAL A 288 14.94 -7.63 9.62
CA VAL A 288 14.86 -6.75 8.45
C VAL A 288 13.49 -6.09 8.40
N CYS A 289 13.46 -4.79 8.16
CA CYS A 289 12.25 -3.98 8.06
C CYS A 289 11.76 -3.93 6.61
N HIS A 290 10.49 -4.26 6.38
CA HIS A 290 9.81 -4.18 5.09
C HIS A 290 8.80 -3.03 5.11
N PRO A 291 8.96 -1.96 4.33
CA PRO A 291 8.01 -0.85 4.31
C PRO A 291 6.73 -1.23 3.57
N LEU A 292 5.59 -0.83 4.13
CA LEU A 292 4.26 -1.04 3.57
C LEU A 292 3.54 0.30 3.46
N ILE A 293 2.97 0.57 2.30
CA ILE A 293 2.30 1.84 2.03
C ILE A 293 0.91 1.88 2.66
N TRP A 294 0.50 3.05 3.13
CA TRP A 294 -0.79 3.24 3.81
C TRP A 294 -1.41 4.60 3.51
N ASP A 295 -2.75 4.68 3.59
CA ASP A 295 -3.60 5.89 3.48
C ASP A 295 -3.35 6.71 2.20
N LEU A 296 -3.93 6.26 1.10
CA LEU A 296 -3.72 6.81 -0.25
C LEU A 296 -4.83 7.75 -0.71
N ASN A 297 -5.75 8.14 0.18
CA ASN A 297 -6.89 8.99 -0.16
C ASN A 297 -6.49 10.37 -0.71
N MET A 298 -5.27 10.81 -0.46
CA MET A 298 -4.71 12.05 -0.95
C MET A 298 -3.66 11.86 -2.07
N ALA A 299 -3.55 10.67 -2.66
CA ALA A 299 -2.76 10.43 -3.86
C ALA A 299 -3.29 11.25 -5.05
N PHE A 300 -2.54 11.26 -6.14
CA PHE A 300 -2.84 12.04 -7.36
C PHE A 300 -3.00 13.55 -7.09
N GLY A 301 -2.14 14.10 -6.21
CA GLY A 301 -2.16 15.52 -5.87
C GLY A 301 -3.34 15.96 -5.00
N GLY A 302 -3.99 15.02 -4.29
CA GLY A 302 -5.04 15.33 -3.31
C GLY A 302 -4.53 16.14 -2.13
N TRP A 303 -3.27 15.92 -1.73
CA TRP A 303 -2.51 16.79 -0.84
C TRP A 303 -1.37 17.44 -1.61
N ARG A 304 -1.30 18.76 -1.58
CA ARG A 304 -0.38 19.54 -2.42
C ARG A 304 0.39 20.62 -1.67
N ARG A 305 0.79 20.33 -0.44
CA ARG A 305 1.57 21.25 0.38
C ARG A 305 3.04 20.87 0.38
N ASN A 306 3.90 21.87 0.14
CA ASN A 306 5.35 21.73 0.25
C ASN A 306 5.82 21.60 1.72
N PHE A 307 7.13 21.52 1.95
CA PHE A 307 7.71 21.42 3.29
C PHE A 307 7.51 22.64 4.19
N SER A 308 7.19 23.80 3.61
CA SER A 308 6.78 25.01 4.34
C SER A 308 5.27 25.04 4.59
N PHE A 309 4.53 23.99 4.25
CA PHE A 309 3.07 23.90 4.30
C PHE A 309 2.35 24.90 3.37
N GLU A 310 3.06 25.48 2.41
CA GLU A 310 2.49 26.30 1.37
C GLU A 310 1.83 25.43 0.30
N GLU A 311 0.72 25.87 -0.24
CA GLU A 311 0.03 25.17 -1.32
C GLU A 311 0.82 25.30 -2.63
N MET A 312 1.18 24.16 -3.21
CA MET A 312 1.86 24.10 -4.51
C MET A 312 0.88 24.36 -5.65
N LYS A 313 1.32 25.10 -6.66
CA LYS A 313 0.56 25.35 -7.89
C LYS A 313 0.44 24.08 -8.74
N ASP A 314 -0.51 24.06 -9.67
CA ASP A 314 -0.72 22.93 -10.57
C ASP A 314 0.56 22.54 -11.33
N ASP A 315 1.30 23.53 -11.87
CA ASP A 315 2.54 23.25 -12.60
C ASP A 315 3.64 22.67 -11.69
N GLU A 316 3.70 23.07 -10.42
CA GLU A 316 4.68 22.54 -9.47
C GLU A 316 4.42 21.07 -9.12
N ILE A 317 3.15 20.68 -8.96
CA ILE A 317 2.80 19.27 -8.72
C ILE A 317 2.88 18.42 -9.98
N ILE A 318 2.56 18.97 -11.17
CA ILE A 318 2.75 18.30 -12.47
C ILE A 318 4.24 18.00 -12.67
N GLN A 319 5.12 18.95 -12.36
CA GLN A 319 6.56 18.88 -12.55
C GLN A 319 7.31 18.47 -11.27
N TYR A 320 6.63 17.83 -10.31
CA TYR A 320 7.29 17.32 -9.11
C TYR A 320 8.41 16.36 -9.49
N GLN A 321 9.64 16.72 -9.10
CA GLN A 321 10.87 16.11 -9.61
C GLN A 321 11.00 14.64 -9.17
N PRO A 322 11.50 13.73 -10.05
CA PRO A 322 11.76 12.33 -9.68
C PRO A 322 12.71 12.19 -8.49
N LEU A 323 13.69 13.07 -8.37
CA LEU A 323 14.67 13.10 -7.27
C LEU A 323 14.39 14.20 -6.25
N ALA A 324 13.13 14.61 -6.10
CA ALA A 324 12.75 15.54 -5.03
C ALA A 324 13.25 15.03 -3.68
N GLU A 325 13.69 15.96 -2.84
CA GLU A 325 14.20 15.71 -1.48
C GLU A 325 15.52 14.91 -1.37
N ILE A 326 16.23 14.64 -2.47
CA ILE A 326 17.52 13.92 -2.44
C ILE A 326 18.56 14.63 -1.56
N ASP A 327 18.49 15.95 -1.44
CA ASP A 327 19.37 16.77 -0.61
C ASP A 327 18.82 17.06 0.78
N ASN A 328 17.60 16.64 1.08
CA ASN A 328 16.97 16.87 2.36
C ASN A 328 17.34 15.79 3.41
N ASN A 329 18.30 16.11 4.27
CA ASN A 329 18.72 15.18 5.34
C ASN A 329 17.63 14.87 6.40
N LYS A 330 16.51 15.61 6.41
CA LYS A 330 15.34 15.30 7.24
C LYS A 330 14.48 14.19 6.64
N ARG A 331 14.84 13.69 5.45
CA ARG A 331 14.21 12.58 4.73
C ARG A 331 15.24 11.49 4.43
N PRO A 332 15.80 10.84 5.46
CA PRO A 332 16.95 9.96 5.28
C PRO A 332 16.69 8.77 4.35
N LEU A 333 15.47 8.20 4.25
CA LEU A 333 15.20 7.16 3.24
C LEU A 333 15.45 7.68 1.82
N ILE A 334 15.03 8.92 1.51
CA ILE A 334 15.26 9.52 0.20
C ILE A 334 16.75 9.92 0.10
N ALA A 335 17.21 10.78 1.01
CA ALA A 335 18.53 11.39 0.90
C ALA A 335 19.67 10.37 0.98
N LYS A 336 19.60 9.39 1.88
CA LYS A 336 20.67 8.41 2.06
C LYS A 336 20.65 7.31 0.99
N LEU A 337 19.46 6.81 0.63
CA LEU A 337 19.37 5.76 -0.39
C LEU A 337 19.65 6.34 -1.78
N LEU A 338 19.02 7.44 -2.18
CA LEU A 338 19.14 7.94 -3.54
C LEU A 338 20.46 8.68 -3.83
N ARG A 339 21.26 9.04 -2.81
CA ARG A 339 22.65 9.47 -3.01
C ARG A 339 23.58 8.32 -3.38
N ASN A 340 23.26 7.09 -3.01
CA ASN A 340 23.93 5.90 -3.54
C ASN A 340 23.58 5.74 -5.02
N SER A 341 24.60 5.67 -5.88
CA SER A 341 24.43 5.62 -7.35
C SER A 341 23.62 4.40 -7.80
N TYR A 342 23.90 3.21 -7.23
CA TYR A 342 23.19 1.97 -7.57
C TYR A 342 21.71 2.06 -7.20
N TYR A 343 21.39 2.42 -5.96
CA TYR A 343 20.00 2.54 -5.52
C TYR A 343 19.22 3.61 -6.29
N ARG A 344 19.85 4.73 -6.62
CA ARG A 344 19.24 5.77 -7.45
C ARG A 344 18.90 5.27 -8.85
N LYS A 345 19.79 4.49 -9.48
CA LYS A 345 19.53 3.91 -10.81
C LYS A 345 18.39 2.89 -10.77
N ILE A 346 18.35 2.00 -9.76
CA ILE A 346 17.23 1.06 -9.54
C ILE A 346 15.92 1.81 -9.29
N TYR A 347 15.91 2.82 -8.42
CA TYR A 347 14.75 3.68 -8.18
C TYR A 347 14.20 4.30 -9.49
N LEU A 348 15.08 4.83 -10.35
CA LEU A 348 14.68 5.42 -11.63
C LEU A 348 14.19 4.36 -12.62
N ALA A 349 14.70 3.12 -12.56
CA ALA A 349 14.18 2.00 -13.33
C ALA A 349 12.75 1.66 -12.89
N HIS A 350 12.49 1.50 -11.59
CA HIS A 350 11.15 1.30 -11.03
C HIS A 350 10.21 2.44 -11.41
N PHE A 351 10.65 3.67 -11.28
CA PHE A 351 9.90 4.85 -11.65
C PHE A 351 9.46 4.80 -13.14
N LYS A 352 10.38 4.44 -14.03
CA LYS A 352 10.12 4.30 -15.47
C LYS A 352 9.12 3.17 -15.77
N THR A 353 9.23 2.03 -15.07
CA THR A 353 8.31 0.90 -15.20
C THR A 353 6.89 1.33 -14.85
N ILE A 354 6.66 2.02 -13.73
CA ILE A 354 5.34 2.53 -13.34
C ILE A 354 4.76 3.47 -14.40
N VAL A 355 5.59 4.41 -14.89
CA VAL A 355 5.18 5.38 -15.93
C VAL A 355 4.75 4.68 -17.21
N ASN A 356 5.51 3.68 -17.66
CA ASN A 356 5.21 2.94 -18.89
C ASN A 356 3.96 2.06 -18.74
N ASP A 357 3.84 1.33 -17.64
CA ASP A 357 2.76 0.35 -17.44
C ASP A 357 1.39 0.99 -17.28
N TYR A 358 1.29 2.07 -16.50
CA TYR A 358 0.00 2.62 -16.11
C TYR A 358 -0.29 4.00 -16.69
N LEU A 359 0.72 4.88 -16.75
CA LEU A 359 0.48 6.26 -17.16
C LEU A 359 0.48 6.40 -18.68
N LYS A 360 1.55 5.97 -19.33
CA LYS A 360 1.69 6.03 -20.80
C LYS A 360 0.61 5.22 -21.51
N SER A 361 0.22 4.09 -20.97
CA SER A 361 -0.85 3.24 -21.51
C SER A 361 -2.26 3.83 -21.32
N GLY A 362 -2.44 4.85 -20.49
CA GLY A 362 -3.75 5.40 -20.12
C GLY A 362 -4.59 4.47 -19.24
N LYS A 363 -4.05 3.36 -18.78
CA LYS A 363 -4.77 2.35 -17.98
C LYS A 363 -5.33 2.94 -16.67
N TYR A 364 -4.61 3.86 -16.04
CA TYR A 364 -5.07 4.54 -14.82
C TYR A 364 -6.42 5.26 -15.04
N LEU A 365 -6.59 5.91 -16.21
CA LEU A 365 -7.80 6.68 -16.51
C LEU A 365 -8.98 5.77 -16.81
N SER A 366 -8.79 4.73 -17.63
CA SER A 366 -9.87 3.77 -17.92
C SER A 366 -10.36 3.10 -16.63
N ARG A 367 -9.45 2.74 -15.72
CA ARG A 367 -9.82 2.17 -14.41
C ARG A 367 -10.55 3.16 -13.52
N ALA A 368 -10.10 4.41 -13.44
CA ALA A 368 -10.80 5.46 -12.70
C ALA A 368 -12.24 5.66 -13.20
N GLN A 369 -12.42 5.69 -14.53
CA GLN A 369 -13.74 5.82 -15.15
C GLN A 369 -14.64 4.61 -14.90
N ASP A 370 -14.07 3.38 -14.94
CA ASP A 370 -14.81 2.15 -14.60
C ASP A 370 -15.31 2.21 -13.15
N MET A 371 -14.43 2.55 -12.22
CA MET A 371 -14.78 2.70 -10.80
C MET A 371 -15.88 3.76 -10.61
N MET A 372 -15.77 4.91 -11.25
CA MET A 372 -16.80 5.96 -11.15
C MET A 372 -18.13 5.51 -11.70
N ARG A 373 -18.17 4.79 -12.84
CA ARG A 373 -19.41 4.22 -13.39
C ARG A 373 -20.07 3.22 -12.44
N GLU A 374 -19.26 2.39 -11.79
CA GLU A 374 -19.74 1.40 -10.81
C GLU A 374 -20.43 2.05 -9.60
N ILE A 375 -19.85 3.15 -9.10
CA ILE A 375 -20.35 3.81 -7.88
C ILE A 375 -21.37 4.92 -8.15
N ASP A 376 -21.55 5.38 -9.38
CA ASP A 376 -22.41 6.52 -9.74
C ASP A 376 -23.82 6.47 -9.11
N PRO A 377 -24.57 5.36 -9.19
CA PRO A 377 -25.90 5.29 -8.59
C PRO A 377 -25.87 5.51 -7.06
N TRP A 378 -24.82 5.04 -6.40
CA TRP A 378 -24.69 5.12 -4.94
C TRP A 378 -24.22 6.48 -4.47
N VAL A 379 -23.34 7.15 -5.22
CA VAL A 379 -22.96 8.54 -4.96
C VAL A 379 -24.16 9.47 -5.12
N LYS A 380 -24.99 9.23 -6.14
CA LYS A 380 -26.21 10.00 -6.38
C LYS A 380 -27.20 9.91 -5.23
N LEU A 381 -27.35 8.72 -4.65
CA LEU A 381 -28.22 8.45 -3.50
C LEU A 381 -27.64 8.93 -2.16
N ASP A 382 -26.34 9.18 -2.07
CA ASP A 382 -25.67 9.57 -0.83
C ASP A 382 -25.97 11.03 -0.47
N SER A 383 -26.96 11.23 0.41
CA SER A 383 -27.36 12.55 0.89
C SER A 383 -26.35 13.18 1.86
N LEU A 384 -25.40 12.39 2.39
CA LEU A 384 -24.38 12.84 3.33
C LEU A 384 -23.01 13.06 2.68
N LYS A 385 -22.88 12.85 1.37
CA LYS A 385 -21.60 13.06 0.66
C LYS A 385 -21.04 14.45 0.92
N LEU A 386 -19.70 14.52 1.01
CA LEU A 386 -19.00 15.76 1.37
C LEU A 386 -18.98 16.80 0.24
N TYR A 387 -19.20 16.35 -1.00
CA TYR A 387 -19.11 17.17 -2.22
C TYR A 387 -20.37 16.98 -3.06
N GLY A 388 -20.69 17.95 -3.90
CA GLY A 388 -21.82 17.89 -4.82
C GLY A 388 -21.71 16.72 -5.81
N TYR A 389 -22.84 16.32 -6.39
CA TYR A 389 -22.81 15.27 -7.42
C TYR A 389 -22.09 15.77 -8.69
N ASP A 390 -22.22 17.06 -9.02
CA ASP A 390 -21.50 17.69 -10.13
C ASP A 390 -19.99 17.71 -9.87
N ASP A 391 -19.56 17.88 -8.60
CA ASP A 391 -18.15 17.80 -8.23
C ASP A 391 -17.61 16.38 -8.48
N PHE A 392 -18.39 15.35 -8.09
CA PHE A 392 -18.06 13.96 -8.39
C PHE A 392 -17.88 13.75 -9.90
N GLN A 393 -18.86 14.17 -10.72
CA GLN A 393 -18.81 13.97 -12.17
C GLN A 393 -17.62 14.66 -12.84
N ASN A 394 -17.19 15.81 -12.33
CA ASN A 394 -16.09 16.61 -12.90
C ASN A 394 -14.71 16.32 -12.26
N SER A 395 -14.65 15.53 -11.21
CA SER A 395 -13.47 15.35 -10.35
C SER A 395 -12.24 14.72 -11.01
N LEU A 396 -12.41 14.02 -12.14
CA LEU A 396 -11.26 13.55 -12.92
C LEU A 396 -10.65 14.65 -13.77
N GLU A 397 -11.47 15.55 -14.29
CA GLU A 397 -11.10 16.48 -15.35
C GLU A 397 -10.68 17.87 -14.84
N LYS A 398 -11.18 18.28 -13.67
CA LYS A 398 -11.06 19.65 -13.16
C LYS A 398 -10.60 19.69 -11.73
N THR A 399 -9.90 20.76 -11.37
CA THR A 399 -9.60 21.10 -9.98
C THR A 399 -10.89 21.45 -9.24
N MET A 400 -11.12 20.78 -8.11
CA MET A 400 -12.26 21.01 -7.23
C MET A 400 -11.84 21.82 -6.00
N HIS A 401 -12.73 22.70 -5.54
CA HIS A 401 -12.56 23.42 -4.28
C HIS A 401 -13.20 22.61 -3.14
N THR A 402 -12.43 22.28 -2.13
CA THR A 402 -12.86 21.45 -0.98
C THR A 402 -12.68 22.25 0.32
N GLY A 403 -13.46 23.33 0.44
CA GLY A 403 -13.27 24.34 1.48
C GLY A 403 -12.02 25.18 1.19
N PRO A 404 -11.02 25.23 2.10
CA PRO A 404 -9.79 25.98 1.88
C PRO A 404 -8.77 25.26 1.00
N ASP A 405 -8.99 23.98 0.66
CA ASP A 405 -8.07 23.18 -0.13
C ASP A 405 -8.54 23.07 -1.59
N HIS A 406 -7.57 22.91 -2.50
CA HIS A 406 -7.81 22.66 -3.91
C HIS A 406 -7.34 21.24 -4.25
N VAL A 407 -8.20 20.45 -4.86
CA VAL A 407 -7.89 19.08 -5.27
C VAL A 407 -7.91 19.00 -6.78
N ILE A 408 -6.75 18.79 -7.39
CA ILE A 408 -6.61 18.73 -8.86
C ILE A 408 -7.30 17.47 -9.40
N GLY A 409 -7.91 17.55 -10.59
CA GLY A 409 -8.49 16.40 -11.26
C GLY A 409 -7.44 15.33 -11.58
N ILE A 410 -7.79 14.05 -11.39
CA ILE A 410 -6.83 12.94 -11.58
C ILE A 410 -6.28 12.94 -13.02
N ARG A 411 -7.14 13.04 -14.03
CA ARG A 411 -6.72 13.13 -15.43
C ARG A 411 -5.98 14.42 -15.71
N GLN A 412 -6.49 15.55 -15.20
CA GLN A 412 -5.86 16.87 -15.35
C GLN A 412 -4.38 16.84 -14.92
N LEU A 413 -4.09 16.17 -13.79
CA LEU A 413 -2.73 16.01 -13.30
C LEU A 413 -1.96 14.99 -14.14
N MET A 414 -2.49 13.75 -14.25
CA MET A 414 -1.69 12.62 -14.70
C MET A 414 -1.39 12.64 -16.18
N ASP A 415 -2.26 13.17 -17.05
CA ASP A 415 -1.96 13.33 -18.48
C ASP A 415 -0.78 14.30 -18.68
N LYS A 416 -0.82 15.47 -18.04
CA LYS A 416 0.25 16.46 -18.15
C LYS A 416 1.55 15.97 -17.52
N ARG A 417 1.46 15.33 -16.34
CA ARG A 417 2.62 14.74 -15.66
C ARG A 417 3.26 13.65 -16.50
N THR A 418 2.47 12.76 -17.11
CA THR A 418 2.98 11.71 -17.99
C THR A 418 3.75 12.30 -19.16
N GLN A 419 3.20 13.31 -19.86
CA GLN A 419 3.88 13.97 -20.96
C GLN A 419 5.21 14.63 -20.54
N TRP A 420 5.25 15.21 -19.34
CA TRP A 420 6.46 15.79 -18.78
C TRP A 420 7.49 14.74 -18.40
N LEU A 421 7.07 13.65 -17.71
CA LEU A 421 7.94 12.56 -17.30
C LEU A 421 8.56 11.81 -18.49
N LEU A 422 7.80 11.56 -19.55
CA LEU A 422 8.30 10.89 -20.75
C LEU A 422 9.40 11.69 -21.47
N LYS A 423 9.48 13.00 -21.24
CA LYS A 423 10.55 13.87 -21.77
C LYS A 423 11.66 14.14 -20.75
N HIS A 424 11.52 13.65 -19.51
CA HIS A 424 12.45 13.98 -18.44
C HIS A 424 13.82 13.29 -18.64
N PRO A 425 14.95 14.02 -18.62
CA PRO A 425 16.27 13.46 -18.92
C PRO A 425 16.68 12.26 -18.06
N LEU A 426 16.28 12.25 -16.77
CA LEU A 426 16.60 11.12 -15.87
C LEU A 426 15.92 9.81 -16.27
N LEU A 427 14.77 9.86 -16.95
CA LEU A 427 14.02 8.67 -17.37
C LEU A 427 14.39 8.20 -18.78
N ASN A 428 15.15 9.01 -19.53
CA ASN A 428 15.59 8.72 -20.90
C ASN A 428 17.07 8.29 -20.98
N LYS A 429 17.65 7.86 -19.86
CA LYS A 429 18.99 7.30 -19.80
C LYS A 429 19.05 5.91 -20.42
N VAL A 430 20.22 5.59 -21.01
CA VAL A 430 20.50 4.25 -21.52
C VAL A 430 20.45 3.25 -20.36
N GLN A 431 19.69 2.18 -20.54
CA GLN A 431 19.56 1.12 -19.54
C GLN A 431 20.21 -0.17 -20.04
N PRO A 432 20.71 -1.02 -19.15
CA PRO A 432 21.08 -2.39 -19.49
C PRO A 432 19.88 -3.17 -20.03
N GLU A 433 20.17 -4.16 -20.86
CA GLU A 433 19.18 -5.15 -21.31
C GLU A 433 19.52 -6.51 -20.73
N ILE A 434 18.53 -7.19 -20.13
CA ILE A 434 18.67 -8.51 -19.51
C ILE A 434 17.78 -9.48 -20.28
N SER A 435 18.35 -10.61 -20.71
CA SER A 435 17.61 -11.66 -21.42
C SER A 435 18.17 -13.04 -21.09
N ASP A 436 17.55 -14.08 -21.64
CA ASP A 436 18.00 -15.49 -21.58
C ASP A 436 18.37 -15.98 -20.18
N VAL A 437 17.58 -15.59 -19.17
CA VAL A 437 17.78 -16.01 -17.77
C VAL A 437 17.51 -17.51 -17.65
N LYS A 438 18.50 -18.26 -17.18
CA LYS A 438 18.43 -19.71 -16.99
C LYS A 438 19.02 -20.09 -15.64
N HIS A 439 18.56 -21.22 -15.09
CA HIS A 439 19.17 -21.83 -13.93
C HIS A 439 19.34 -23.34 -14.14
N ALA A 440 20.37 -23.92 -13.54
CA ALA A 440 20.64 -25.35 -13.56
C ALA A 440 21.29 -25.80 -12.25
N PRO A 441 20.98 -27.01 -11.77
CA PRO A 441 21.68 -27.60 -10.63
C PRO A 441 23.20 -27.72 -10.91
N ASP A 442 24.03 -27.44 -9.89
CA ASP A 442 25.48 -27.59 -9.93
C ASP A 442 25.96 -28.09 -8.57
N ALA A 443 25.99 -29.41 -8.38
CA ALA A 443 26.23 -30.10 -7.10
C ALA A 443 25.24 -29.65 -5.99
N SER A 444 25.73 -29.05 -4.90
CA SER A 444 24.91 -28.46 -3.84
C SER A 444 24.39 -27.06 -4.18
N ASP A 445 24.92 -26.47 -5.25
CA ASP A 445 24.63 -25.12 -5.67
C ASP A 445 23.62 -25.10 -6.81
N ILE A 446 23.16 -23.93 -7.14
CA ILE A 446 22.47 -23.61 -8.38
C ILE A 446 23.29 -22.59 -9.17
N LYS A 447 23.53 -22.90 -10.43
CA LYS A 447 24.13 -21.99 -11.40
C LYS A 447 23.02 -21.20 -12.06
N ILE A 448 23.12 -19.88 -12.01
CA ILE A 448 22.18 -18.93 -12.65
C ILE A 448 22.95 -18.12 -13.68
N THR A 449 22.43 -18.05 -14.90
CA THR A 449 23.01 -17.31 -16.02
C THR A 449 22.01 -16.33 -16.60
N ALA A 450 22.51 -15.21 -17.10
CA ALA A 450 21.71 -14.20 -17.80
C ALA A 450 22.56 -13.53 -18.88
N LYS A 451 22.00 -13.30 -20.05
CA LYS A 451 22.63 -12.43 -21.04
C LYS A 451 22.35 -10.99 -20.66
N ILE A 452 23.42 -10.20 -20.48
CA ILE A 452 23.33 -8.80 -20.06
C ILE A 452 24.14 -7.95 -21.02
N VAL A 453 23.52 -6.90 -21.56
CA VAL A 453 24.16 -5.97 -22.51
C VAL A 453 24.11 -4.55 -21.94
N ASN A 454 25.07 -3.72 -22.25
CA ASN A 454 25.19 -2.34 -21.77
C ASN A 454 25.30 -2.22 -20.24
N ALA A 455 25.83 -3.22 -19.57
CA ALA A 455 26.03 -3.21 -18.12
C ALA A 455 27.51 -3.05 -17.75
N THR A 456 27.75 -2.44 -16.60
CA THR A 456 29.04 -2.42 -15.90
C THR A 456 29.08 -3.49 -14.80
N ASN A 457 27.91 -3.86 -14.26
CA ASN A 457 27.77 -4.89 -13.23
C ASN A 457 26.47 -5.68 -13.44
N GLY A 458 26.55 -6.99 -13.24
CA GLY A 458 25.40 -7.89 -13.09
C GLY A 458 25.25 -8.35 -11.64
N TRP A 459 24.03 -8.44 -11.15
CA TRP A 459 23.72 -8.86 -9.80
C TRP A 459 22.64 -9.95 -9.80
N LEU A 460 22.89 -11.03 -9.10
CA LEU A 460 21.87 -12.00 -8.70
C LEU A 460 21.30 -11.57 -7.36
N MET A 461 19.98 -11.36 -7.35
CA MET A 461 19.19 -11.13 -6.15
C MET A 461 18.46 -12.42 -5.82
N TYR A 462 18.64 -12.98 -4.62
CA TYR A 462 18.09 -14.29 -4.26
C TYR A 462 17.63 -14.37 -2.81
N ARG A 463 16.69 -15.26 -2.52
CA ARG A 463 16.19 -15.54 -1.16
C ARG A 463 15.70 -16.98 -1.05
N SER A 464 15.70 -17.50 0.18
CA SER A 464 15.22 -18.85 0.49
C SER A 464 13.71 -18.94 0.70
N ASP A 465 13.05 -17.83 1.05
CA ASP A 465 11.61 -17.77 1.29
C ASP A 465 11.08 -16.37 0.99
N ARG A 466 9.76 -16.28 0.72
CA ARG A 466 9.08 -15.01 0.40
C ARG A 466 9.00 -14.03 1.57
N MET A 467 9.20 -14.51 2.78
CA MET A 467 9.21 -13.66 3.98
C MET A 467 10.49 -12.84 4.13
N PHE A 468 11.58 -13.20 3.46
CA PHE A 468 12.86 -12.53 3.57
C PHE A 468 13.10 -11.52 2.45
N ALA A 469 13.85 -10.47 2.73
CA ALA A 469 14.40 -9.60 1.72
C ALA A 469 15.40 -10.36 0.83
N PHE A 470 15.58 -9.90 -0.41
CA PHE A 470 16.55 -10.49 -1.32
C PHE A 470 17.99 -10.11 -0.92
N THR A 471 18.86 -11.11 -0.92
CA THR A 471 20.30 -10.94 -0.75
C THR A 471 20.95 -10.75 -2.13
N ARG A 472 21.95 -9.88 -2.20
CA ARG A 472 22.65 -9.54 -3.43
C ARG A 472 24.00 -10.25 -3.53
N THR A 473 24.29 -10.88 -4.69
CA THR A 473 25.63 -11.35 -5.05
C THR A 473 25.99 -10.97 -6.48
N ARG A 474 27.30 -10.82 -6.75
CA ARG A 474 27.76 -10.43 -8.07
C ARG A 474 27.63 -11.58 -9.07
N MET A 475 27.26 -11.26 -10.29
CA MET A 475 27.38 -12.12 -11.47
C MET A 475 28.63 -11.73 -12.27
N TYR A 476 29.28 -12.70 -12.86
CA TYR A 476 30.55 -12.54 -13.54
C TYR A 476 30.45 -12.91 -15.02
N ASP A 477 31.16 -12.18 -15.89
CA ASP A 477 31.39 -12.41 -17.31
C ASP A 477 32.89 -12.28 -17.55
N ASP A 478 33.69 -13.16 -16.88
CA ASP A 478 35.16 -13.04 -16.79
C ASP A 478 35.90 -14.34 -17.13
N GLY A 479 35.18 -15.34 -17.65
CA GLY A 479 35.73 -16.67 -17.96
C GLY A 479 36.10 -17.48 -16.71
N THR A 480 35.68 -17.01 -15.51
CA THR A 480 35.91 -17.65 -14.21
C THR A 480 34.61 -17.68 -13.41
N HIS A 481 34.61 -18.03 -12.13
CA HIS A 481 33.43 -18.02 -11.27
C HIS A 481 32.23 -18.84 -11.83
N GLY A 482 32.52 -19.87 -12.67
CA GLY A 482 31.49 -20.68 -13.34
C GLY A 482 31.03 -20.15 -14.69
N ASP A 483 31.52 -19.01 -15.10
CA ASP A 483 31.47 -18.50 -16.44
C ASP A 483 32.46 -19.26 -17.35
N ALA A 484 32.11 -19.48 -18.63
CA ALA A 484 32.92 -20.27 -19.54
C ALA A 484 33.80 -19.41 -20.45
N THR A 485 33.38 -18.19 -20.77
CA THR A 485 34.03 -17.34 -21.77
C THR A 485 33.95 -15.88 -21.33
N ALA A 486 35.08 -15.26 -21.12
CA ALA A 486 35.12 -13.84 -20.75
C ALA A 486 34.54 -12.94 -21.85
N ASP A 487 33.82 -11.89 -21.47
CA ASP A 487 33.34 -10.81 -22.31
C ASP A 487 32.38 -11.27 -23.43
N ASP A 488 31.65 -12.40 -23.24
CA ASP A 488 30.65 -12.88 -24.19
C ASP A 488 29.22 -12.38 -23.88
N GLY A 489 29.07 -11.63 -22.81
CA GLY A 489 27.82 -11.06 -22.33
C GLY A 489 26.94 -12.04 -21.55
N LEU A 490 27.42 -13.26 -21.26
CA LEU A 490 26.72 -14.27 -20.46
C LEU A 490 27.20 -14.25 -19.01
N TYR A 491 26.58 -13.45 -18.20
CA TYR A 491 26.88 -13.33 -16.79
C TYR A 491 26.45 -14.57 -15.99
N THR A 492 27.28 -15.01 -15.08
CA THR A 492 27.06 -16.23 -14.26
C THR A 492 27.22 -15.93 -12.77
N ALA A 493 26.38 -16.55 -11.95
CA ALA A 493 26.57 -16.68 -10.50
C ALA A 493 26.25 -18.09 -10.03
N LYS A 494 26.92 -18.53 -8.94
CA LYS A 494 26.63 -19.78 -8.23
C LYS A 494 26.33 -19.47 -6.77
N VAL A 495 25.25 -20.03 -6.25
CA VAL A 495 24.83 -19.87 -4.85
C VAL A 495 24.24 -21.19 -4.35
N ALA A 496 24.25 -21.43 -3.04
CA ALA A 496 23.63 -22.62 -2.45
C ALA A 496 22.16 -22.73 -2.89
N ALA A 497 21.75 -23.90 -3.42
CA ALA A 497 20.43 -24.11 -4.02
C ALA A 497 19.30 -23.87 -3.02
N GLU A 498 19.49 -24.18 -1.74
CA GLU A 498 18.55 -23.97 -0.65
C GLU A 498 18.29 -22.47 -0.37
N MET A 499 19.27 -21.61 -0.66
CA MET A 499 19.17 -20.16 -0.44
C MET A 499 18.52 -19.43 -1.61
N ALA A 500 18.51 -19.99 -2.81
CA ALA A 500 18.02 -19.34 -4.02
C ALA A 500 16.73 -19.96 -4.56
N LYS A 501 15.73 -20.15 -3.71
CA LYS A 501 14.40 -20.62 -4.14
C LYS A 501 13.66 -19.61 -5.00
N HIS A 502 13.85 -18.32 -4.70
CA HIS A 502 13.35 -17.20 -5.47
C HIS A 502 14.52 -16.30 -5.87
N TYR A 503 14.53 -15.81 -7.09
CA TYR A 503 15.59 -14.93 -7.55
C TYR A 503 15.14 -14.00 -8.66
N TYR A 504 15.86 -12.92 -8.85
CA TYR A 504 15.77 -12.05 -10.01
C TYR A 504 17.16 -11.50 -10.37
N ILE A 505 17.27 -10.94 -11.56
CA ILE A 505 18.50 -10.35 -12.05
C ILE A 505 18.37 -8.82 -12.02
N ALA A 506 19.40 -8.14 -11.52
CA ALA A 506 19.56 -6.70 -11.63
C ALA A 506 20.85 -6.39 -12.38
N ALA A 507 20.82 -5.42 -13.27
CA ALA A 507 21.98 -4.97 -14.02
C ALA A 507 22.15 -3.46 -13.86
N GLU A 508 23.41 -3.05 -13.63
CA GLU A 508 23.79 -1.66 -13.53
C GLU A 508 24.64 -1.27 -14.74
N GLY A 509 24.20 -0.25 -15.49
CA GLY A 509 24.95 0.39 -16.54
C GLY A 509 25.61 1.69 -16.08
N SER A 510 26.29 2.39 -16.97
CA SER A 510 26.92 3.68 -16.67
C SER A 510 25.90 4.74 -16.24
N GLU A 511 24.73 4.81 -16.90
CA GLU A 511 23.73 5.83 -16.67
C GLU A 511 22.43 5.33 -16.02
N GLY A 512 22.07 4.06 -16.18
CA GLY A 512 20.83 3.47 -15.72
C GLY A 512 21.00 2.07 -15.14
N ALA A 513 19.89 1.47 -14.73
CA ALA A 513 19.81 0.10 -14.29
C ALA A 513 18.54 -0.58 -14.84
N ALA A 514 18.52 -1.90 -14.82
CA ALA A 514 17.37 -2.70 -15.18
C ALA A 514 17.23 -3.88 -14.23
N THR A 515 16.02 -4.42 -14.11
CA THR A 515 15.73 -5.68 -13.43
C THR A 515 14.95 -6.61 -14.35
N LEU A 516 15.12 -7.91 -14.19
CA LEU A 516 14.29 -8.91 -14.86
C LEU A 516 13.86 -9.98 -13.84
N PRO A 517 12.55 -10.12 -13.56
CA PRO A 517 11.41 -9.36 -14.13
C PRO A 517 11.49 -7.85 -13.90
N GLU A 518 10.80 -7.04 -14.73
CA GLU A 518 10.80 -5.58 -14.61
C GLU A 518 10.19 -5.07 -13.30
N ARG A 519 9.30 -5.87 -12.70
CA ARG A 519 8.64 -5.58 -11.41
C ARG A 519 9.26 -6.34 -10.24
N ALA A 520 10.56 -6.72 -10.37
CA ALA A 520 11.29 -7.27 -9.24
C ALA A 520 11.40 -6.19 -8.13
N SER A 521 11.39 -6.51 -6.88
CA SER A 521 11.41 -7.81 -6.20
C SER A 521 10.01 -8.46 -6.03
N PHE A 522 8.96 -7.76 -6.43
CA PHE A 522 7.58 -8.28 -6.33
C PHE A 522 7.35 -9.47 -7.27
N GLU A 523 7.84 -9.41 -8.50
CA GLU A 523 7.94 -10.51 -9.44
C GLU A 523 9.35 -11.12 -9.40
N TYR A 524 9.45 -12.44 -9.48
CA TYR A 524 10.72 -13.16 -9.40
C TYR A 524 10.63 -14.53 -10.10
N PHE A 525 11.77 -15.11 -10.38
CA PHE A 525 11.88 -16.49 -10.86
C PHE A 525 11.92 -17.46 -9.67
N GLU A 526 11.41 -18.68 -9.88
CA GLU A 526 11.48 -19.78 -8.91
C GLU A 526 12.38 -20.89 -9.43
N THR A 527 13.23 -21.46 -8.57
CA THR A 527 14.13 -22.57 -8.94
C THR A 527 13.46 -23.93 -8.85
N LYS A 528 12.32 -24.05 -8.20
CA LYS A 528 11.50 -25.26 -8.19
C LYS A 528 10.14 -24.94 -8.80
N PRO A 529 9.64 -25.78 -9.74
CA PRO A 529 8.26 -25.63 -10.19
C PRO A 529 7.32 -25.75 -8.98
N ALA A 530 6.36 -24.85 -8.88
CA ALA A 530 5.32 -24.92 -7.86
C ALA A 530 4.69 -26.31 -7.90
N ALA A 531 4.64 -27.00 -6.76
CA ALA A 531 3.96 -28.28 -6.68
C ALA A 531 2.52 -28.09 -7.19
N LYS A 532 2.14 -28.80 -8.25
CA LYS A 532 0.78 -28.76 -8.79
C LYS A 532 -0.17 -28.98 -7.63
N LYS A 533 -0.99 -27.97 -7.29
CA LYS A 533 -2.09 -28.15 -6.33
C LYS A 533 -2.89 -29.34 -6.86
N LYS A 534 -2.91 -30.46 -6.12
CA LYS A 534 -3.87 -31.52 -6.39
C LYS A 534 -5.26 -30.88 -6.31
N GLN A 535 -5.97 -30.90 -7.43
CA GLN A 535 -7.35 -30.45 -7.54
C GLN A 535 -8.28 -31.26 -6.63
#